data_b9264bb883d0ffa29c0d909aae8d2f97
#
_entry.id   b9264bb883d0ffa29c0d909aae8d2f97
#
_cell.length_a   1.000
_cell.length_b   1.000
_cell.length_c   1.000
_cell.angle_alpha   90.00
_cell.angle_beta   90.00
_cell.angle_gamma   90.00
#
_symmetry.space_group_name_H-M   'P 1'
#
loop_
_entity.id
_entity.type
_entity.pdbx_description
1 polymer ?
#
loop_
_entity_poly.entity_id
_entity_poly.type
_entity_poly.pdbx_seq_one_letter_code
_entity_poly.pdbx_strand_id
1 'polypeptide(L)'
;MKKIGLAAALMASFALVGCSNTDIYSGSVYSGSQAKEARAISYGTIVSVREVKIQAENNGVLGTVGGGVLGGIAGSTVGGGRGQAIATTVGAIAGAMIGSTVEEKVSQVSSLEMVIRRDNGQEIVVVQKKEAGFVPGKRVRIVGSNSALNVSLL
;
A
#
# COMPACT_ATOMS: atom_id res chain seq x y z
N MET A 1 10.78 -25.75 29.55
CA MET A 1 9.58 -25.54 28.68
C MET A 1 9.25 -24.07 28.46
N LYS A 2 9.36 -23.16 29.45
CA LYS A 2 9.06 -21.72 29.29
C LYS A 2 9.98 -20.98 28.27
N LYS A 3 11.27 -21.37 28.15
CA LYS A 3 12.24 -20.74 27.26
C LYS A 3 12.01 -21.08 25.78
N ILE A 4 11.45 -22.25 25.49
CA ILE A 4 11.15 -22.71 24.12
C ILE A 4 9.91 -21.96 23.59
N GLY A 5 8.92 -21.68 24.42
CA GLY A 5 7.75 -20.88 24.06
C GLY A 5 8.08 -19.44 23.72
N LEU A 6 9.04 -18.83 24.42
CA LEU A 6 9.49 -17.47 24.14
C LEU A 6 10.24 -17.36 22.81
N ALA A 7 11.08 -18.36 22.49
CA ALA A 7 11.80 -18.41 21.23
C ALA A 7 10.87 -18.65 20.02
N ALA A 8 9.86 -19.50 20.17
CA ALA A 8 8.86 -19.73 19.15
C ALA A 8 7.98 -18.48 18.90
N ALA A 9 7.62 -17.74 19.93
CA ALA A 9 6.88 -16.47 19.79
C ALA A 9 7.71 -15.38 19.08
N LEU A 10 9.03 -15.31 19.37
CA LEU A 10 9.95 -14.39 18.69
C LEU A 10 10.13 -14.76 17.20
N MET A 11 10.21 -16.03 16.85
CA MET A 11 10.31 -16.46 15.44
C MET A 11 9.01 -16.25 14.67
N ALA A 12 7.86 -16.39 15.30
CA ALA A 12 6.55 -16.12 14.68
C ALA A 12 6.36 -14.63 14.35
N SER A 13 6.94 -13.72 15.14
CA SER A 13 6.85 -12.27 14.87
C SER A 13 7.68 -11.81 13.66
N PHE A 14 8.73 -12.53 13.28
CA PHE A 14 9.49 -12.23 12.05
C PHE A 14 8.81 -12.71 10.75
N ALA A 15 7.89 -13.67 10.84
CA ALA A 15 7.17 -14.20 9.68
C ALA A 15 6.03 -13.27 9.18
N LEU A 16 5.67 -12.24 9.92
CA LEU A 16 4.57 -11.30 9.63
C LEU A 16 5.02 -10.02 8.90
N VAL A 17 6.28 -9.95 8.43
CA VAL A 17 6.70 -8.87 7.51
C VAL A 17 6.07 -9.15 6.15
N GLY A 18 4.78 -8.90 6.02
CA GLY A 18 4.07 -8.87 4.76
C GLY A 18 4.66 -7.76 3.90
N CYS A 19 5.31 -8.12 2.79
CA CYS A 19 5.72 -7.17 1.78
C CYS A 19 4.48 -6.48 1.23
N SER A 20 4.24 -5.24 1.62
CA SER A 20 3.28 -4.37 0.96
C SER A 20 3.82 -4.08 -0.45
N ASN A 21 3.32 -4.83 -1.44
CA ASN A 21 3.72 -4.60 -2.84
C ASN A 21 3.02 -3.36 -3.38
N THR A 22 3.69 -2.22 -3.32
CA THR A 22 3.22 -0.94 -3.85
C THR A 22 3.59 -0.73 -5.32
N ASP A 23 4.24 -1.70 -5.95
CA ASP A 23 4.72 -1.58 -7.34
C ASP A 23 3.59 -1.68 -8.35
N ILE A 24 2.42 -2.19 -7.94
CA ILE A 24 1.20 -2.20 -8.77
C ILE A 24 0.76 -0.80 -9.22
N TYR A 25 1.19 0.25 -8.52
CA TYR A 25 0.91 1.66 -8.86
C TYR A 25 2.00 2.30 -9.73
N SER A 26 3.06 1.56 -10.08
CA SER A 26 4.11 2.00 -11.00
C SER A 26 3.67 1.88 -12.44
N GLY A 27 4.09 2.82 -13.28
CA GLY A 27 3.85 2.78 -14.73
C GLY A 27 4.61 1.68 -15.46
N SER A 28 5.61 1.05 -14.81
CA SER A 28 6.45 -0.01 -15.36
C SER A 28 6.02 -1.42 -14.97
N VAL A 29 5.05 -1.57 -14.05
CA VAL A 29 4.59 -2.87 -13.55
C VAL A 29 3.18 -3.17 -14.06
N TYR A 30 3.01 -4.36 -14.61
CA TYR A 30 1.75 -4.88 -15.12
C TYR A 30 1.25 -6.00 -14.20
N SER A 31 -0.06 -6.04 -13.98
CA SER A 31 -0.69 -7.19 -13.32
C SER A 31 -0.70 -8.41 -14.22
N GLY A 32 -0.80 -9.61 -13.64
CA GLY A 32 -0.86 -10.86 -14.41
C GLY A 32 -2.05 -10.92 -15.37
N SER A 33 -3.17 -10.27 -15.04
CA SER A 33 -4.33 -10.14 -15.92
C SER A 33 -4.07 -9.25 -17.13
N GLN A 34 -3.13 -8.35 -17.04
CA GLN A 34 -2.73 -7.42 -18.10
C GLN A 34 -1.64 -7.99 -19.02
N ALA A 35 -1.05 -9.11 -18.62
CA ALA A 35 -0.04 -9.78 -19.42
C ALA A 35 -0.68 -10.46 -20.63
N LYS A 36 0.00 -10.40 -21.78
CA LYS A 36 -0.46 -10.96 -23.07
C LYS A 36 -1.69 -10.29 -23.68
N GLU A 37 -2.13 -9.15 -23.16
CA GLU A 37 -3.19 -8.33 -23.80
C GLU A 37 -2.57 -7.31 -24.76
N ALA A 38 -3.18 -7.17 -25.94
CA ALA A 38 -2.87 -6.08 -26.85
C ALA A 38 -3.44 -4.76 -26.30
N ARG A 39 -2.62 -3.75 -26.13
CA ARG A 39 -3.01 -2.44 -25.59
C ARG A 39 -2.73 -1.33 -26.56
N ALA A 40 -3.60 -0.32 -26.55
CA ALA A 40 -3.38 0.89 -27.34
C ALA A 40 -2.20 1.68 -26.76
N ILE A 41 -1.40 2.24 -27.67
CA ILE A 41 -0.31 3.16 -27.35
C ILE A 41 -0.69 4.53 -27.86
N SER A 42 -0.50 5.54 -27.03
CA SER A 42 -0.53 6.96 -27.42
C SER A 42 0.66 7.68 -26.84
N TYR A 43 0.93 8.87 -27.38
CA TYR A 43 2.03 9.71 -26.93
C TYR A 43 1.48 11.06 -26.47
N GLY A 44 2.24 11.73 -25.62
CA GLY A 44 1.84 13.04 -25.13
C GLY A 44 3.00 13.76 -24.43
N THR A 45 2.70 14.94 -23.95
CA THR A 45 3.63 15.78 -23.18
C THR A 45 3.02 16.10 -21.84
N ILE A 46 3.81 16.00 -20.79
CA ILE A 46 3.38 16.38 -19.43
C ILE A 46 3.21 17.90 -19.38
N VAL A 47 2.01 18.35 -19.02
CA VAL A 47 1.68 19.76 -18.84
C VAL A 47 1.98 20.22 -17.42
N SER A 48 1.54 19.43 -16.43
CA SER A 48 1.78 19.72 -15.02
C SER A 48 1.92 18.44 -14.21
N VAL A 49 2.60 18.56 -13.07
CA VAL A 49 2.81 17.48 -12.12
C VAL A 49 2.51 17.99 -10.72
N ARG A 50 1.78 17.21 -9.94
CA ARG A 50 1.46 17.47 -8.54
C ARG A 50 1.76 16.23 -7.71
N GLU A 51 2.40 16.40 -6.55
CA GLU A 51 2.58 15.30 -5.61
C GLU A 51 1.27 15.02 -4.89
N VAL A 52 0.90 13.75 -4.86
CA VAL A 52 -0.29 13.23 -4.21
C VAL A 52 0.04 11.92 -3.49
N LYS A 53 -0.88 11.41 -2.71
CA LYS A 53 -0.76 10.09 -2.08
C LYS A 53 -1.86 9.18 -2.60
N ILE A 54 -1.49 7.97 -2.99
CA ILE A 54 -2.46 6.90 -3.21
C ILE A 54 -2.62 6.17 -1.88
N GLN A 55 -3.85 6.04 -1.41
CA GLN A 55 -4.21 5.16 -0.32
C GLN A 55 -4.41 3.76 -0.92
N ALA A 56 -3.52 2.82 -0.63
CA ALA A 56 -3.75 1.44 -1.02
C ALA A 56 -5.03 0.91 -0.34
N GLU A 57 -5.87 0.21 -1.09
CA GLU A 57 -7.15 -0.35 -0.59
C GLU A 57 -6.92 -1.56 0.36
N ASN A 58 -6.02 -1.42 1.31
CA ASN A 58 -5.94 -2.34 2.43
C ASN A 58 -6.86 -1.77 3.51
N ASN A 59 -7.99 -2.39 3.73
CA ASN A 59 -9.04 -1.93 4.66
C ASN A 59 -8.65 -1.96 6.14
N GLY A 60 -7.38 -1.87 6.48
CA GLY A 60 -6.90 -1.90 7.88
C GLY A 60 -7.11 -3.24 8.59
N VAL A 61 -7.58 -4.27 7.85
CA VAL A 61 -7.98 -5.56 8.44
C VAL A 61 -6.77 -6.30 8.99
N LEU A 62 -5.65 -6.31 8.29
CA LEU A 62 -4.42 -6.99 8.73
C LEU A 62 -3.83 -6.34 9.98
N GLY A 63 -3.75 -5.01 10.01
CA GLY A 63 -3.27 -4.26 11.17
C GLY A 63 -4.22 -4.39 12.36
N THR A 64 -5.53 -4.32 12.13
CA THR A 64 -6.54 -4.48 13.17
C THR A 64 -6.50 -5.89 13.78
N VAL A 65 -6.51 -6.93 12.95
CA VAL A 65 -6.47 -8.32 13.42
C VAL A 65 -5.13 -8.65 14.07
N GLY A 66 -4.02 -8.32 13.41
CA GLY A 66 -2.67 -8.57 13.94
C GLY A 66 -2.42 -7.81 15.23
N GLY A 67 -2.74 -6.52 15.28
CA GLY A 67 -2.62 -5.68 16.46
C GLY A 67 -3.52 -6.15 17.61
N GLY A 68 -4.76 -6.54 17.31
CA GLY A 68 -5.70 -7.09 18.30
C GLY A 68 -5.20 -8.39 18.92
N VAL A 69 -4.69 -9.32 18.12
CA VAL A 69 -4.12 -10.60 18.63
C VAL A 69 -2.89 -10.33 19.50
N LEU A 70 -1.94 -9.53 19.04
CA LEU A 70 -0.73 -9.22 19.81
C LEU A 70 -1.06 -8.45 21.09
N GLY A 71 -1.96 -7.47 21.01
CA GLY A 71 -2.44 -6.72 22.17
C GLY A 71 -3.18 -7.59 23.17
N GLY A 72 -3.99 -8.55 22.70
CA GLY A 72 -4.67 -9.52 23.54
C GLY A 72 -3.70 -10.47 24.27
N ILE A 73 -2.68 -10.97 23.56
CA ILE A 73 -1.62 -11.80 24.15
C ILE A 73 -0.84 -11.00 25.21
N ALA A 74 -0.44 -9.78 24.90
CA ALA A 74 0.25 -8.91 25.86
C ALA A 74 -0.62 -8.60 27.07
N GLY A 75 -1.91 -8.30 26.88
CA GLY A 75 -2.86 -8.07 27.95
C GLY A 75 -3.10 -9.32 28.83
N SER A 76 -3.05 -10.52 28.26
CA SER A 76 -3.24 -11.77 28.99
C SER A 76 -2.08 -12.12 29.96
N THR A 77 -0.93 -11.47 29.78
CA THR A 77 0.22 -11.64 30.69
C THR A 77 0.10 -10.79 31.96
N VAL A 78 -0.85 -9.86 31.99
CA VAL A 78 -1.05 -8.90 33.08
C VAL A 78 -2.25 -9.35 33.95
N GLY A 79 -2.01 -9.60 35.25
CA GLY A 79 -3.03 -9.93 36.19
C GLY A 79 -3.39 -11.45 36.28
N GLY A 80 -4.35 -11.77 37.10
CA GLY A 80 -4.89 -13.14 37.32
C GLY A 80 -6.41 -13.13 37.50
N GLY A 81 -7.05 -14.22 37.16
CA GLY A 81 -8.50 -14.38 37.31
C GLY A 81 -9.31 -13.38 36.49
N ARG A 82 -10.28 -12.70 37.09
CA ARG A 82 -11.14 -11.72 36.39
C ARG A 82 -10.39 -10.50 35.88
N GLY A 83 -9.29 -10.09 36.54
CA GLY A 83 -8.44 -8.99 36.10
C GLY A 83 -7.73 -9.30 34.79
N GLN A 84 -7.29 -10.53 34.59
CA GLN A 84 -6.65 -10.99 33.36
C GLN A 84 -7.62 -10.88 32.13
N ALA A 85 -8.88 -11.25 32.31
CA ALA A 85 -9.87 -11.15 31.23
C ALA A 85 -10.09 -9.70 30.80
N ILE A 86 -10.14 -8.76 31.73
CA ILE A 86 -10.27 -7.33 31.43
C ILE A 86 -9.00 -6.82 30.72
N ALA A 87 -7.82 -7.16 31.22
CA ALA A 87 -6.55 -6.73 30.62
C ALA A 87 -6.35 -7.28 29.19
N THR A 88 -6.78 -8.52 28.93
CA THR A 88 -6.77 -9.12 27.58
C THR A 88 -7.67 -8.35 26.63
N THR A 89 -8.90 -8.03 27.05
CA THR A 89 -9.87 -7.29 26.22
C THR A 89 -9.39 -5.87 25.92
N VAL A 90 -8.92 -5.14 26.91
CA VAL A 90 -8.39 -3.79 26.74
C VAL A 90 -7.13 -3.80 25.85
N GLY A 91 -6.24 -4.78 26.06
CA GLY A 91 -5.04 -4.96 25.23
C GLY A 91 -5.38 -5.27 23.79
N ALA A 92 -6.37 -6.12 23.53
CA ALA A 92 -6.81 -6.42 22.17
C ALA A 92 -7.39 -5.19 21.44
N ILE A 93 -8.23 -4.40 22.13
CA ILE A 93 -8.81 -3.17 21.57
C ILE A 93 -7.72 -2.13 21.28
N ALA A 94 -6.84 -1.88 22.25
CA ALA A 94 -5.75 -0.92 22.08
C ALA A 94 -4.79 -1.36 20.95
N GLY A 95 -4.43 -2.63 20.90
CA GLY A 95 -3.59 -3.21 19.87
C GLY A 95 -4.22 -3.12 18.48
N ALA A 96 -5.52 -3.38 18.36
CA ALA A 96 -6.24 -3.24 17.09
C ALA A 96 -6.25 -1.80 16.60
N MET A 97 -6.48 -0.82 17.47
CA MET A 97 -6.45 0.61 17.12
C MET A 97 -5.07 1.08 16.67
N ILE A 98 -4.02 0.66 17.38
CA ILE A 98 -2.63 0.99 16.99
C ILE A 98 -2.28 0.30 15.68
N GLY A 99 -2.61 -0.97 15.53
CA GLY A 99 -2.34 -1.75 14.33
C GLY A 99 -3.00 -1.17 13.08
N SER A 100 -4.25 -0.76 13.16
CA SER A 100 -4.96 -0.12 12.03
C SER A 100 -4.33 1.22 11.63
N THR A 101 -3.92 2.04 12.61
CA THR A 101 -3.27 3.34 12.34
C THR A 101 -1.90 3.17 11.69
N VAL A 102 -1.14 2.15 12.11
CA VAL A 102 0.16 1.83 11.49
C VAL A 102 -0.03 1.36 10.07
N GLU A 103 -0.99 0.47 9.82
CA GLU A 103 -1.30 -0.03 8.47
C GLU A 103 -1.71 1.10 7.54
N GLU A 104 -2.57 2.01 7.99
CA GLU A 104 -2.99 3.17 7.20
C GLU A 104 -1.80 4.03 6.75
N LYS A 105 -0.84 4.30 7.63
CA LYS A 105 0.36 5.08 7.30
C LYS A 105 1.31 4.35 6.36
N VAL A 106 1.46 3.05 6.53
CA VAL A 106 2.33 2.21 5.68
C VAL A 106 1.72 1.98 4.30
N SER A 107 0.39 2.00 4.21
CA SER A 107 -0.34 1.80 2.94
C SER A 107 -0.39 3.04 2.05
N GLN A 108 0.14 4.19 2.49
CA GLN A 108 0.20 5.39 1.67
C GLN A 108 1.38 5.34 0.71
N VAL A 109 1.10 5.43 -0.59
CA VAL A 109 2.10 5.44 -1.66
C VAL A 109 2.29 6.87 -2.16
N SER A 110 3.51 7.40 -2.06
CA SER A 110 3.86 8.68 -2.68
C SER A 110 3.72 8.57 -4.18
N SER A 111 2.90 9.43 -4.77
CA SER A 111 2.46 9.34 -6.14
C SER A 111 2.49 10.72 -6.81
N LEU A 112 2.43 10.71 -8.12
CA LEU A 112 2.32 11.91 -8.94
C LEU A 112 0.99 11.90 -9.68
N GLU A 113 0.27 13.01 -9.59
CA GLU A 113 -0.82 13.34 -10.48
C GLU A 113 -0.23 14.14 -11.64
N MET A 114 -0.37 13.64 -12.84
CA MET A 114 0.17 14.22 -14.05
C MET A 114 -0.96 14.60 -14.99
N VAL A 115 -1.00 15.87 -15.41
CA VAL A 115 -1.82 16.30 -16.55
C VAL A 115 -0.97 16.11 -17.80
N ILE A 116 -1.47 15.31 -18.75
CA ILE A 116 -0.77 14.97 -19.98
C ILE A 116 -1.63 15.38 -21.16
N ARG A 117 -1.06 16.21 -22.04
CA ARG A 117 -1.65 16.54 -23.33
C ARG A 117 -1.20 15.50 -24.35
N ARG A 118 -2.13 14.70 -24.83
CA ARG A 118 -1.90 13.72 -25.90
C ARG A 118 -1.65 14.44 -27.23
N ASP A 119 -0.98 13.77 -28.15
CA ASP A 119 -0.71 14.32 -29.49
C ASP A 119 -1.99 14.57 -30.33
N ASN A 120 -3.10 13.97 -29.95
CA ASN A 120 -4.42 14.25 -30.51
C ASN A 120 -5.11 15.50 -29.93
N GLY A 121 -4.44 16.23 -29.04
CA GLY A 121 -4.95 17.44 -28.39
C GLY A 121 -5.75 17.19 -27.11
N GLN A 122 -6.11 15.96 -26.78
CA GLN A 122 -6.83 15.64 -25.55
C GLN A 122 -5.93 15.75 -24.32
N GLU A 123 -6.44 16.30 -23.24
CA GLU A 123 -5.79 16.27 -21.94
C GLU A 123 -6.39 15.17 -21.08
N ILE A 124 -5.51 14.43 -20.41
CA ILE A 124 -5.86 13.39 -19.47
C ILE A 124 -5.11 13.61 -18.16
N VAL A 125 -5.70 13.12 -17.06
CA VAL A 125 -5.05 13.07 -15.76
C VAL A 125 -4.73 11.62 -15.44
N VAL A 126 -3.47 11.37 -15.06
CA VAL A 126 -3.01 10.05 -14.64
C VAL A 126 -2.34 10.18 -13.29
N VAL A 127 -2.69 9.28 -12.36
CA VAL A 127 -2.06 9.18 -11.04
C VAL A 127 -1.32 7.85 -10.97
N GLN A 128 -0.02 7.92 -10.73
CA GLN A 128 0.82 6.72 -10.55
C GLN A 128 1.90 6.95 -9.50
N LYS A 129 2.52 5.86 -9.04
CA LYS A 129 3.63 5.91 -8.07
C LYS A 129 4.70 6.90 -8.54
N LYS A 130 5.23 7.69 -7.60
CA LYS A 130 6.28 8.68 -7.89
C LYS A 130 7.55 7.97 -8.37
N GLU A 131 7.97 8.32 -9.56
CA GLU A 131 9.24 7.91 -10.16
C GLU A 131 10.01 9.14 -10.61
N ALA A 132 11.33 9.03 -10.70
CA ALA A 132 12.18 10.16 -11.12
C ALA A 132 11.98 10.49 -12.61
N GLY A 133 12.10 11.76 -12.95
CA GLY A 133 12.09 12.23 -14.35
C GLY A 133 10.73 12.67 -14.90
N PHE A 134 9.62 12.45 -14.19
CA PHE A 134 8.33 12.99 -14.57
C PHE A 134 8.25 14.47 -14.18
N VAL A 135 8.55 15.33 -15.15
CA VAL A 135 8.50 16.80 -14.99
C VAL A 135 7.74 17.43 -16.17
N PRO A 136 7.16 18.63 -15.99
CA PRO A 136 6.51 19.34 -17.08
C PRO A 136 7.42 19.49 -18.31
N GLY A 137 6.84 19.34 -19.49
CA GLY A 137 7.56 19.40 -20.78
C GLY A 137 8.15 18.07 -21.25
N LYS A 138 8.21 17.03 -20.42
CA LYS A 138 8.71 15.71 -20.83
C LYS A 138 7.71 14.97 -21.71
N ARG A 139 8.25 14.32 -22.74
CA ARG A 139 7.50 13.41 -23.60
C ARG A 139 7.30 12.06 -22.92
N VAL A 140 6.11 11.54 -23.05
CA VAL A 140 5.72 10.27 -22.43
C VAL A 140 4.99 9.37 -23.41
N ARG A 141 5.13 8.07 -23.18
CA ARG A 141 4.32 7.02 -23.77
C ARG A 141 3.24 6.63 -22.79
N ILE A 142 2.01 6.50 -23.27
CA ILE A 142 0.83 6.14 -22.53
C ILE A 142 0.35 4.82 -23.11
N VAL A 143 0.29 3.77 -22.29
CA VAL A 143 -0.14 2.43 -22.68
C VAL A 143 -1.36 2.04 -21.89
N GLY A 144 -2.41 1.62 -22.56
CA GLY A 144 -3.60 1.08 -21.89
C GLY A 144 -4.91 1.59 -22.47
N SER A 145 -5.99 1.30 -21.74
CA SER A 145 -7.34 1.76 -22.03
C SER A 145 -7.77 2.82 -21.02
N ASN A 146 -8.97 3.40 -21.20
CA ASN A 146 -9.50 4.45 -20.32
C ASN A 146 -9.57 4.08 -18.82
N SER A 147 -9.58 2.80 -18.49
CA SER A 147 -9.67 2.31 -17.11
C SER A 147 -8.33 1.95 -16.47
N ALA A 148 -7.27 1.78 -17.27
CA ALA A 148 -5.95 1.40 -16.76
C ALA A 148 -4.86 1.94 -17.70
N LEU A 149 -4.31 3.09 -17.35
CA LEU A 149 -3.25 3.76 -18.09
C LEU A 149 -1.92 3.64 -17.36
N ASN A 150 -0.90 3.21 -18.08
CA ASN A 150 0.49 3.22 -17.62
C ASN A 150 1.25 4.29 -18.40
N VAL A 151 1.96 5.15 -17.70
CA VAL A 151 2.76 6.22 -18.29
C VAL A 151 4.24 5.93 -18.08
N SER A 152 5.03 6.02 -19.14
CA SER A 152 6.49 5.89 -19.09
C SER A 152 7.18 7.00 -19.87
N LEU A 153 8.37 7.38 -19.43
CA LEU A 153 9.21 8.34 -20.17
C LEU A 153 9.66 7.73 -21.51
N LEU A 154 9.86 8.60 -22.50
CA LEU A 154 10.48 8.27 -23.79
C LEU A 154 11.99 8.44 -23.75
#